data_cb7b1d30f093c8172cd9ce8ab4e8bcc6
#
_entry.id   cb7b1d30f093c8172cd9ce8ab4e8bcc6
#
_cell.length_a   1.000
_cell.length_b   1.000
_cell.length_c   1.000
_cell.angle_alpha   90.00
_cell.angle_beta   90.00
_cell.angle_gamma   90.00
#
_symmetry.space_group_name_H-M   'P 1'
#
loop_
_entity.id
_entity.type
_entity.pdbx_description
1 polymer ?
#
loop_
_entity_poly.entity_id
_entity_poly.type
_entity_poly.pdbx_seq_one_letter_code
_entity_poly.pdbx_strand_id
1 'polypeptide(L)'
;MTQREVVVVSGVRTAIGDFGGALKDFSPTDLGARVVREALSRANVSGEDVGHVVFGNVIQTEPKDMYLARVAALNGGVAQHAPALTVNRLCGSGLQAIVSAAQSILLGDTDVAIGGGAESMSRAPYLAQSARFGQRMGDARLVDMMLGALHDPFDAIHMGVTAENVAAKYGISRAMQDELALESHRRAARAIEAGYFKEQILPVTQASRKGDIVFHTDEHVRLNATLQDFSKLKPVFVKENGTVTAGNASGINDAAAAVVLMERGAADKRGLKPLARLVSYAHAGVDPKYMGIGPIPATQKALERAGLSVADLDVIEANEAFAAQACAVSKELALDPAKVNPNGSGISLGHPIGATGALITVKALYELQRVGGRYALVTMCIGGGQGIAAIFERL
;
A
#
# COMPACT_ATOMS: atom_id res chain seq x y z
N MET A 1 19.48 24.71 -15.10
CA MET A 1 18.14 24.11 -15.16
C MET A 1 17.46 24.42 -13.85
N THR A 2 16.27 25.03 -13.86
CA THR A 2 15.47 25.23 -12.65
C THR A 2 15.14 23.85 -12.09
N GLN A 3 15.31 23.66 -10.77
CA GLN A 3 15.01 22.41 -10.11
C GLN A 3 13.49 22.15 -10.24
N ARG A 4 13.11 21.04 -10.89
CA ARG A 4 11.70 20.65 -11.02
C ARG A 4 11.16 20.17 -9.68
N GLU A 5 9.93 20.53 -9.36
CA GLU A 5 9.22 20.11 -8.14
C GLU A 5 8.00 19.27 -8.53
N VAL A 6 7.77 18.18 -7.81
CA VAL A 6 6.62 17.29 -8.05
C VAL A 6 5.55 17.52 -7.00
N VAL A 7 4.35 17.82 -7.48
CA VAL A 7 3.16 17.99 -6.63
C VAL A 7 2.13 16.90 -6.90
N VAL A 8 1.35 16.56 -5.89
CA VAL A 8 0.20 15.65 -5.98
C VAL A 8 -1.05 16.50 -6.11
N VAL A 9 -1.73 16.41 -7.24
CA VAL A 9 -2.94 17.21 -7.52
C VAL A 9 -4.24 16.47 -7.20
N SER A 10 -4.21 15.14 -7.16
CA SER A 10 -5.34 14.33 -6.69
C SER A 10 -4.87 12.97 -6.18
N GLY A 11 -5.74 12.31 -5.41
CA GLY A 11 -5.55 10.95 -4.97
C GLY A 11 -6.89 10.29 -4.67
N VAL A 12 -7.00 8.99 -5.00
CA VAL A 12 -8.20 8.20 -4.77
C VAL A 12 -7.83 6.74 -4.54
N ARG A 13 -8.65 6.05 -3.74
CA ARG A 13 -8.55 4.61 -3.51
C ARG A 13 -9.92 3.94 -3.58
N THR A 14 -9.97 2.66 -3.84
CA THR A 14 -11.15 1.86 -3.50
C THR A 14 -11.22 1.66 -1.99
N ALA A 15 -12.37 1.24 -1.47
CA ALA A 15 -12.37 0.54 -0.19
C ALA A 15 -11.58 -0.77 -0.34
N ILE A 16 -11.05 -1.27 0.78
CA ILE A 16 -10.24 -2.50 0.83
C ILE A 16 -11.18 -3.68 1.09
N GLY A 17 -11.20 -4.64 0.17
CA GLY A 17 -11.97 -5.88 0.28
C GLY A 17 -11.19 -6.95 1.02
N ASP A 18 -11.91 -7.84 1.73
CA ASP A 18 -11.35 -9.03 2.34
C ASP A 18 -11.11 -10.14 1.31
N PHE A 19 -10.29 -11.10 1.69
CA PHE A 19 -10.07 -12.31 0.89
C PHE A 19 -11.39 -13.04 0.62
N GLY A 20 -11.73 -13.19 -0.65
CA GLY A 20 -13.01 -13.77 -1.07
C GLY A 20 -14.23 -12.88 -0.79
N GLY A 21 -14.01 -11.60 -0.42
CA GLY A 21 -15.05 -10.62 -0.10
C GLY A 21 -15.62 -9.87 -1.30
N ALA A 22 -15.99 -8.62 -1.08
CA ALA A 22 -16.74 -7.81 -2.05
C ALA A 22 -16.00 -7.53 -3.38
N LEU A 23 -14.66 -7.52 -3.36
CA LEU A 23 -13.86 -7.24 -4.57
C LEU A 23 -13.31 -8.49 -5.28
N LYS A 24 -13.60 -9.71 -4.82
CA LYS A 24 -13.04 -10.97 -5.34
C LYS A 24 -13.22 -11.20 -6.85
N ASP A 25 -14.29 -10.66 -7.43
CA ASP A 25 -14.64 -10.85 -8.84
C ASP A 25 -14.03 -9.77 -9.75
N PHE A 26 -13.40 -8.74 -9.17
CA PHE A 26 -12.74 -7.68 -9.92
C PHE A 26 -11.27 -8.02 -10.18
N SER A 27 -10.84 -7.85 -11.42
CA SER A 27 -9.41 -7.97 -11.73
C SER A 27 -8.64 -6.72 -11.27
N PRO A 28 -7.34 -6.86 -10.98
CA PRO A 28 -6.53 -5.69 -10.62
C PRO A 28 -6.50 -4.64 -11.73
N THR A 29 -6.59 -5.03 -13.01
CA THR A 29 -6.68 -4.09 -14.13
C THR A 29 -7.99 -3.30 -14.15
N ASP A 30 -9.13 -3.92 -13.76
CA ASP A 30 -10.42 -3.23 -13.69
C ASP A 30 -10.45 -2.24 -12.52
N LEU A 31 -9.95 -2.63 -11.34
CA LEU A 31 -9.83 -1.74 -10.19
C LEU A 31 -8.86 -0.59 -10.50
N GLY A 32 -7.71 -0.88 -11.13
CA GLY A 32 -6.75 0.12 -11.56
C GLY A 32 -7.34 1.15 -12.53
N ALA A 33 -8.10 0.71 -13.53
CA ALA A 33 -8.75 1.61 -14.49
C ALA A 33 -9.77 2.55 -13.83
N ARG A 34 -10.52 2.06 -12.84
CA ARG A 34 -11.49 2.87 -12.09
C ARG A 34 -10.81 3.99 -11.31
N VAL A 35 -9.74 3.67 -10.57
CA VAL A 35 -9.02 4.68 -9.77
C VAL A 35 -8.24 5.65 -10.66
N VAL A 36 -7.72 5.25 -11.82
CA VAL A 36 -7.11 6.15 -12.81
C VAL A 36 -8.13 7.17 -13.31
N ARG A 37 -9.30 6.70 -13.77
CA ARG A 37 -10.37 7.58 -14.27
C ARG A 37 -10.81 8.58 -13.23
N GLU A 38 -11.06 8.14 -12.01
CA GLU A 38 -11.50 8.99 -10.92
C GLU A 38 -10.41 9.98 -10.49
N ALA A 39 -9.14 9.55 -10.43
CA ALA A 39 -8.04 10.43 -10.08
C ALA A 39 -7.88 11.57 -11.10
N LEU A 40 -7.99 11.28 -12.41
CA LEU A 40 -8.00 12.29 -13.47
C LEU A 40 -9.18 13.25 -13.34
N SER A 41 -10.38 12.72 -13.08
CA SER A 41 -11.58 13.53 -12.89
C SER A 41 -11.43 14.50 -11.72
N ARG A 42 -10.95 14.02 -10.57
CA ARG A 42 -10.73 14.86 -9.37
C ARG A 42 -9.63 15.90 -9.57
N ALA A 43 -8.61 15.57 -10.36
CA ALA A 43 -7.55 16.49 -10.71
C ALA A 43 -7.98 17.56 -11.73
N ASN A 44 -9.12 17.38 -12.39
CA ASN A 44 -9.51 18.14 -13.58
C ASN A 44 -8.39 18.14 -14.65
N VAL A 45 -7.81 16.96 -14.90
CA VAL A 45 -6.71 16.72 -15.85
C VAL A 45 -7.21 15.78 -16.93
N SER A 46 -6.96 16.17 -18.20
CA SER A 46 -7.28 15.31 -19.34
C SER A 46 -6.33 14.12 -19.43
N GLY A 47 -6.82 12.97 -19.88
CA GLY A 47 -5.97 11.83 -20.20
C GLY A 47 -4.93 12.13 -21.30
N GLU A 48 -5.18 13.13 -22.17
CA GLU A 48 -4.25 13.61 -23.18
C GLU A 48 -3.03 14.34 -22.59
N ASP A 49 -3.16 14.86 -21.38
CA ASP A 49 -2.05 15.56 -20.70
C ASP A 49 -1.05 14.60 -20.04
N VAL A 50 -1.46 13.35 -19.80
CA VAL A 50 -0.65 12.35 -19.10
C VAL A 50 0.46 11.83 -20.02
N GLY A 51 1.70 11.99 -19.59
CA GLY A 51 2.86 11.51 -20.36
C GLY A 51 3.46 10.20 -19.82
N HIS A 52 3.10 9.76 -18.61
CA HIS A 52 3.57 8.48 -18.06
C HIS A 52 2.66 7.90 -16.99
N VAL A 53 2.54 6.57 -16.95
CA VAL A 53 1.74 5.86 -15.92
C VAL A 53 2.55 4.74 -15.31
N VAL A 54 2.63 4.70 -13.97
CA VAL A 54 3.31 3.62 -13.25
C VAL A 54 2.37 3.00 -12.22
N PHE A 55 2.23 1.67 -12.26
CA PHE A 55 1.39 0.94 -11.31
C PHE A 55 2.14 -0.22 -10.66
N GLY A 56 1.95 -0.35 -9.34
CA GLY A 56 2.40 -1.50 -8.56
C GLY A 56 1.43 -2.67 -8.70
N ASN A 57 1.99 -3.86 -8.92
CA ASN A 57 1.27 -5.14 -8.87
C ASN A 57 2.27 -6.24 -8.57
N VAL A 58 1.91 -7.16 -7.68
CA VAL A 58 2.78 -8.27 -7.25
C VAL A 58 2.32 -9.59 -7.82
N ILE A 59 1.03 -9.89 -7.67
CA ILE A 59 0.45 -11.17 -8.08
C ILE A 59 -0.36 -10.95 -9.36
N GLN A 60 0.12 -11.51 -10.46
CA GLN A 60 -0.61 -11.49 -11.72
C GLN A 60 -1.67 -12.59 -11.69
N THR A 61 -2.93 -12.21 -11.81
CA THR A 61 -4.08 -13.11 -11.67
C THR A 61 -4.58 -13.67 -12.99
N GLU A 62 -4.27 -12.98 -14.09
CA GLU A 62 -4.63 -13.35 -15.45
C GLU A 62 -3.64 -12.76 -16.47
N PRO A 63 -3.60 -13.22 -17.72
CA PRO A 63 -2.60 -12.81 -18.70
C PRO A 63 -2.51 -11.30 -18.95
N LYS A 64 -3.63 -10.57 -18.88
CA LYS A 64 -3.62 -9.10 -19.09
C LYS A 64 -2.93 -8.32 -17.98
N ASP A 65 -2.76 -8.92 -16.79
CA ASP A 65 -2.10 -8.28 -15.65
C ASP A 65 -0.59 -8.08 -15.89
N MET A 66 0.01 -8.82 -16.84
CA MET A 66 1.37 -8.54 -17.31
C MET A 66 1.49 -7.12 -17.88
N TYR A 67 0.38 -6.55 -18.36
CA TYR A 67 0.27 -5.21 -18.91
C TYR A 67 -0.52 -4.27 -17.96
N LEU A 68 -0.59 -4.58 -16.66
CA LEU A 68 -1.53 -3.94 -15.72
C LEU A 68 -1.54 -2.42 -15.85
N ALA A 69 -0.39 -1.76 -15.75
CA ALA A 69 -0.31 -0.30 -15.83
C ALA A 69 -0.86 0.23 -17.17
N ARG A 70 -0.55 -0.44 -18.28
CA ARG A 70 -1.03 -0.04 -19.61
C ARG A 70 -2.54 -0.24 -19.77
N VAL A 71 -3.05 -1.37 -19.31
CA VAL A 71 -4.50 -1.67 -19.38
C VAL A 71 -5.28 -0.72 -18.47
N ALA A 72 -4.80 -0.49 -17.24
CA ALA A 72 -5.42 0.45 -16.32
C ALA A 72 -5.42 1.89 -16.87
N ALA A 73 -4.32 2.31 -17.48
CA ALA A 73 -4.18 3.62 -18.10
C ALA A 73 -5.21 3.83 -19.23
N LEU A 74 -5.21 2.97 -20.24
CA LEU A 74 -6.09 3.12 -21.40
C LEU A 74 -7.57 3.00 -21.03
N ASN A 75 -7.93 1.99 -20.24
CA ASN A 75 -9.30 1.81 -19.78
C ASN A 75 -9.73 2.90 -18.78
N GLY A 76 -8.77 3.56 -18.13
CA GLY A 76 -8.97 4.72 -17.27
C GLY A 76 -9.13 6.05 -18.02
N GLY A 77 -8.91 6.06 -19.33
CA GLY A 77 -9.07 7.25 -20.18
C GLY A 77 -7.78 8.03 -20.47
N VAL A 78 -6.62 7.46 -20.15
CA VAL A 78 -5.32 8.02 -20.55
C VAL A 78 -5.11 7.78 -22.04
N ALA A 79 -4.55 8.76 -22.74
CA ALA A 79 -4.31 8.69 -24.19
C ALA A 79 -3.27 7.64 -24.57
N GLN A 80 -3.36 7.14 -25.80
CA GLN A 80 -2.52 6.05 -26.30
C GLN A 80 -1.03 6.40 -26.39
N HIS A 81 -0.66 7.66 -26.50
CA HIS A 81 0.72 8.10 -26.59
C HIS A 81 1.48 7.97 -25.25
N ALA A 82 0.78 7.94 -24.09
CA ALA A 82 1.40 7.81 -22.79
C ALA A 82 1.92 6.37 -22.56
N PRO A 83 3.23 6.15 -22.41
CA PRO A 83 3.75 4.86 -22.02
C PRO A 83 3.36 4.48 -20.58
N ALA A 84 3.42 3.19 -20.27
CA ALA A 84 3.08 2.70 -18.93
C ALA A 84 4.07 1.62 -18.46
N LEU A 85 4.31 1.58 -17.15
CA LEU A 85 5.24 0.67 -16.50
C LEU A 85 4.56 -0.02 -15.30
N THR A 86 4.53 -1.34 -15.30
CA THR A 86 4.15 -2.12 -14.11
C THR A 86 5.40 -2.45 -13.31
N VAL A 87 5.39 -2.13 -12.00
CA VAL A 87 6.52 -2.39 -11.10
C VAL A 87 6.16 -3.38 -10.01
N ASN A 88 7.11 -4.24 -9.67
CA ASN A 88 7.02 -5.15 -8.55
C ASN A 88 8.19 -4.93 -7.59
N ARG A 89 7.91 -4.36 -6.44
CA ARG A 89 8.77 -4.27 -5.25
C ARG A 89 8.00 -4.84 -4.05
N LEU A 90 7.30 -5.94 -4.25
CA LEU A 90 6.43 -6.55 -3.24
C LEU A 90 5.56 -5.51 -2.52
N CYS A 91 5.52 -5.52 -1.19
CA CYS A 91 4.69 -4.61 -0.38
C CYS A 91 4.91 -3.12 -0.71
N GLY A 92 6.11 -2.75 -1.17
CA GLY A 92 6.46 -1.37 -1.54
C GLY A 92 6.05 -0.93 -2.93
N SER A 93 5.43 -1.79 -3.75
CA SER A 93 5.18 -1.54 -5.18
C SER A 93 4.36 -0.28 -5.44
N GLY A 94 3.29 -0.04 -4.68
CA GLY A 94 2.44 1.13 -4.87
C GLY A 94 3.17 2.46 -4.58
N LEU A 95 3.98 2.51 -3.52
CA LEU A 95 4.79 3.70 -3.22
C LEU A 95 5.95 3.84 -4.22
N GLN A 96 6.56 2.72 -4.65
CA GLN A 96 7.57 2.73 -5.71
C GLN A 96 6.99 3.27 -7.02
N ALA A 97 5.77 2.89 -7.37
CA ALA A 97 5.10 3.41 -8.56
C ALA A 97 4.94 4.93 -8.53
N ILE A 98 4.55 5.48 -7.38
CA ILE A 98 4.47 6.94 -7.16
C ILE A 98 5.85 7.58 -7.29
N VAL A 99 6.89 7.00 -6.67
CA VAL A 99 8.27 7.49 -6.78
C VAL A 99 8.77 7.43 -8.22
N SER A 100 8.52 6.34 -8.95
CA SER A 100 8.97 6.20 -10.34
C SER A 100 8.23 7.17 -11.28
N ALA A 101 6.94 7.40 -11.07
CA ALA A 101 6.18 8.42 -11.78
C ALA A 101 6.72 9.84 -11.47
N ALA A 102 7.06 10.13 -10.22
CA ALA A 102 7.70 11.39 -9.84
C ALA A 102 9.07 11.57 -10.47
N GLN A 103 9.86 10.49 -10.59
CA GLN A 103 11.18 10.53 -11.24
C GLN A 103 11.07 10.94 -12.72
N SER A 104 10.06 10.46 -13.47
CA SER A 104 9.86 10.87 -14.86
C SER A 104 9.57 12.37 -14.99
N ILE A 105 8.86 12.96 -14.00
CA ILE A 105 8.63 14.41 -13.95
C ILE A 105 9.93 15.15 -13.60
N LEU A 106 10.65 14.70 -12.58
CA LEU A 106 11.91 15.33 -12.14
C LEU A 106 12.97 15.34 -13.23
N LEU A 107 13.03 14.29 -14.04
CA LEU A 107 13.96 14.18 -15.19
C LEU A 107 13.52 14.97 -16.41
N GLY A 108 12.27 15.44 -16.44
CA GLY A 108 11.73 16.22 -17.54
C GLY A 108 11.15 15.39 -18.70
N ASP A 109 10.93 14.09 -18.50
CA ASP A 109 10.32 13.23 -19.52
C ASP A 109 8.84 13.59 -19.74
N THR A 110 8.18 14.09 -18.70
CA THR A 110 6.77 14.56 -18.73
C THR A 110 6.51 15.61 -17.65
N ASP A 111 5.42 16.36 -17.81
CA ASP A 111 4.91 17.27 -16.80
C ASP A 111 3.78 16.65 -15.96
N VAL A 112 3.14 15.60 -16.44
CA VAL A 112 2.01 14.93 -15.78
C VAL A 112 2.23 13.42 -15.80
N ALA A 113 2.15 12.79 -14.62
CA ALA A 113 2.26 11.34 -14.50
C ALA A 113 1.24 10.80 -13.50
N ILE A 114 0.91 9.53 -13.62
CA ILE A 114 0.06 8.81 -12.67
C ILE A 114 0.89 7.74 -11.99
N GLY A 115 0.87 7.72 -10.65
CA GLY A 115 1.43 6.67 -9.83
C GLY A 115 0.32 5.95 -9.06
N GLY A 116 0.36 4.64 -9.01
CA GLY A 116 -0.69 3.87 -8.31
C GLY A 116 -0.31 2.43 -8.01
N GLY A 117 -1.29 1.66 -7.61
CA GLY A 117 -1.15 0.22 -7.43
C GLY A 117 -2.52 -0.46 -7.41
N ALA A 118 -2.57 -1.69 -7.87
CA ALA A 118 -3.77 -2.52 -7.84
C ALA A 118 -3.37 -3.97 -7.54
N GLU A 119 -4.11 -4.59 -6.64
CA GLU A 119 -3.89 -5.97 -6.23
C GLU A 119 -5.22 -6.68 -6.01
N SER A 120 -5.32 -7.93 -6.46
CA SER A 120 -6.40 -8.83 -6.11
C SER A 120 -5.79 -10.13 -5.60
N MET A 121 -5.58 -10.21 -4.30
CA MET A 121 -5.02 -11.41 -3.67
C MET A 121 -6.04 -12.54 -3.65
N SER A 122 -7.33 -12.23 -3.68
CA SER A 122 -8.42 -13.21 -3.83
C SER A 122 -8.33 -14.01 -5.12
N ARG A 123 -7.72 -13.47 -6.15
CA ARG A 123 -7.59 -14.09 -7.47
C ARG A 123 -6.21 -14.71 -7.73
N ALA A 124 -5.36 -14.79 -6.70
CA ALA A 124 -4.01 -15.35 -6.85
C ALA A 124 -4.06 -16.75 -7.49
N PRO A 125 -3.28 -17.01 -8.57
CA PRO A 125 -3.35 -18.26 -9.30
C PRO A 125 -2.53 -19.36 -8.63
N TYR A 126 -2.79 -20.58 -9.05
CA TYR A 126 -1.92 -21.72 -8.79
C TYR A 126 -1.02 -21.99 -10.00
N LEU A 127 0.27 -22.17 -9.78
CA LEU A 127 1.27 -22.43 -10.80
C LEU A 127 1.50 -23.94 -10.96
N ALA A 128 1.23 -24.47 -12.13
CA ALA A 128 1.55 -25.86 -12.51
C ALA A 128 2.88 -25.90 -13.26
N GLN A 129 4.01 -25.97 -12.55
CA GLN A 129 5.36 -25.88 -13.11
C GLN A 129 5.66 -26.97 -14.16
N SER A 130 5.19 -28.20 -13.95
CA SER A 130 5.41 -29.33 -14.84
C SER A 130 4.51 -29.33 -16.08
N ALA A 131 3.44 -28.53 -16.12
CA ALA A 131 2.42 -28.63 -17.18
C ALA A 131 2.95 -28.35 -18.59
N ARG A 132 3.93 -27.43 -18.75
CA ARG A 132 4.44 -27.03 -20.07
C ARG A 132 5.08 -28.19 -20.87
N PHE A 133 5.78 -29.05 -20.18
CA PHE A 133 6.48 -30.21 -20.83
C PHE A 133 5.82 -31.54 -20.49
N GLY A 134 4.67 -31.50 -19.79
CA GLY A 134 3.91 -32.68 -19.38
C GLY A 134 4.46 -33.33 -18.10
N GLN A 135 3.55 -33.97 -17.36
CA GLN A 135 3.86 -34.79 -16.20
C GLN A 135 3.97 -36.22 -16.65
N ARG A 136 5.20 -36.79 -16.76
CA ARG A 136 5.42 -38.14 -17.30
C ARG A 136 4.96 -39.24 -16.35
N MET A 137 5.22 -39.11 -15.05
CA MET A 137 4.84 -40.06 -14.01
C MET A 137 4.71 -39.34 -12.65
N GLY A 138 3.86 -39.89 -11.77
CA GLY A 138 3.61 -39.35 -10.45
C GLY A 138 2.62 -38.16 -10.42
N ASP A 139 2.44 -37.56 -9.25
CA ASP A 139 1.48 -36.51 -9.02
C ASP A 139 1.96 -35.14 -9.56
N ALA A 140 1.06 -34.33 -10.10
CA ALA A 140 1.33 -32.92 -10.44
C ALA A 140 1.15 -32.02 -9.21
N ARG A 141 2.17 -31.22 -8.89
CA ARG A 141 2.10 -30.23 -7.82
C ARG A 141 1.61 -28.89 -8.36
N LEU A 142 0.63 -28.30 -7.68
CA LEU A 142 0.21 -26.91 -7.87
C LEU A 142 0.82 -26.05 -6.76
N VAL A 143 1.47 -24.95 -7.15
CA VAL A 143 2.10 -24.01 -6.21
C VAL A 143 1.18 -22.80 -6.07
N ASP A 144 0.75 -22.50 -4.85
CA ASP A 144 -0.06 -21.33 -4.53
C ASP A 144 0.80 -20.05 -4.64
N MET A 145 0.48 -19.17 -5.60
CA MET A 145 1.24 -17.94 -5.85
C MET A 145 0.98 -16.86 -4.81
N MET A 146 -0.14 -16.92 -4.08
CA MET A 146 -0.37 -16.05 -2.94
C MET A 146 0.62 -16.38 -1.81
N LEU A 147 0.71 -17.64 -1.44
CA LEU A 147 1.71 -18.09 -0.46
C LEU A 147 3.14 -17.86 -0.97
N GLY A 148 3.37 -18.01 -2.28
CA GLY A 148 4.66 -17.71 -2.92
C GLY A 148 5.10 -16.26 -2.69
N ALA A 149 4.18 -15.30 -2.81
CA ALA A 149 4.46 -13.88 -2.54
C ALA A 149 4.70 -13.58 -1.04
N LEU A 150 4.23 -14.46 -0.14
CA LEU A 150 4.37 -14.32 1.31
C LEU A 150 5.51 -15.15 1.91
N HIS A 151 6.35 -15.78 1.06
CA HIS A 151 7.53 -16.52 1.49
C HIS A 151 8.81 -15.79 1.10
N ASP A 152 9.75 -15.78 2.04
CA ASP A 152 11.11 -15.32 1.78
C ASP A 152 11.83 -16.31 0.84
N PRO A 153 12.42 -15.82 -0.27
CA PRO A 153 13.04 -16.72 -1.25
C PRO A 153 14.42 -17.24 -0.81
N PHE A 154 15.06 -16.62 0.19
CA PHE A 154 16.39 -16.99 0.64
C PHE A 154 16.36 -18.13 1.66
N ASP A 155 15.54 -18.00 2.69
CA ASP A 155 15.40 -19.01 3.75
C ASP A 155 14.15 -19.89 3.59
N ALA A 156 13.32 -19.65 2.56
CA ALA A 156 12.07 -20.36 2.30
C ALA A 156 11.09 -20.37 3.50
N ILE A 157 11.07 -19.29 4.27
CA ILE A 157 10.20 -19.11 5.44
C ILE A 157 9.06 -18.13 5.12
N HIS A 158 7.91 -18.33 5.76
CA HIS A 158 6.80 -17.39 5.64
C HIS A 158 7.14 -16.03 6.28
N MET A 159 6.64 -14.92 5.73
CA MET A 159 6.87 -13.57 6.27
C MET A 159 6.48 -13.45 7.75
N GLY A 160 5.53 -14.23 8.24
CA GLY A 160 5.19 -14.31 9.66
C GLY A 160 6.32 -14.84 10.54
N VAL A 161 7.20 -15.71 10.02
CA VAL A 161 8.41 -16.16 10.74
C VAL A 161 9.42 -15.00 10.84
N THR A 162 9.55 -14.17 9.82
CA THR A 162 10.40 -12.97 9.90
C THR A 162 9.87 -11.97 10.93
N ALA A 163 8.54 -11.92 11.13
CA ALA A 163 7.94 -11.10 12.18
C ALA A 163 8.22 -11.65 13.59
N GLU A 164 8.21 -12.98 13.78
CA GLU A 164 8.66 -13.62 15.03
C GLU A 164 10.15 -13.31 15.31
N ASN A 165 11.01 -13.34 14.27
CA ASN A 165 12.40 -12.96 14.39
C ASN A 165 12.56 -11.51 14.88
N VAL A 166 11.76 -10.58 14.33
CA VAL A 166 11.74 -9.18 14.77
C VAL A 166 11.26 -9.08 16.21
N ALA A 167 10.18 -9.78 16.57
CA ALA A 167 9.66 -9.80 17.94
C ALA A 167 10.73 -10.23 18.93
N ALA A 168 11.42 -11.33 18.67
CA ALA A 168 12.50 -11.84 19.51
C ALA A 168 13.68 -10.85 19.62
N LYS A 169 14.15 -10.32 18.49
CA LYS A 169 15.30 -9.41 18.43
C LYS A 169 15.07 -8.09 19.16
N TYR A 170 13.87 -7.52 19.05
CA TYR A 170 13.52 -6.20 19.59
C TYR A 170 12.78 -6.26 20.93
N GLY A 171 12.54 -7.47 21.46
CA GLY A 171 11.86 -7.68 22.74
C GLY A 171 10.40 -7.26 22.69
N ILE A 172 9.71 -7.52 21.58
CA ILE A 172 8.28 -7.19 21.40
C ILE A 172 7.44 -8.38 21.88
N SER A 173 6.76 -8.19 23.00
CA SER A 173 5.92 -9.23 23.56
C SER A 173 4.62 -9.47 22.78
N ARG A 174 3.98 -10.61 23.03
CA ARG A 174 2.64 -10.91 22.50
C ARG A 174 1.61 -9.86 22.93
N ALA A 175 1.65 -9.41 24.18
CA ALA A 175 0.73 -8.40 24.70
C ALA A 175 0.86 -7.07 23.96
N MET A 176 2.09 -6.59 23.73
CA MET A 176 2.34 -5.37 22.93
C MET A 176 1.78 -5.48 21.51
N GLN A 177 1.89 -6.65 20.88
CA GLN A 177 1.36 -6.89 19.54
C GLN A 177 -0.16 -6.87 19.51
N ASP A 178 -0.81 -7.52 20.47
CA ASP A 178 -2.27 -7.58 20.56
C ASP A 178 -2.88 -6.20 20.90
N GLU A 179 -2.21 -5.41 21.75
CA GLU A 179 -2.61 -4.04 22.09
C GLU A 179 -2.53 -3.12 20.86
N LEU A 180 -1.44 -3.18 20.08
CA LEU A 180 -1.32 -2.42 18.85
C LEU A 180 -2.39 -2.82 17.84
N ALA A 181 -2.63 -4.11 17.67
CA ALA A 181 -3.65 -4.62 16.76
C ALA A 181 -5.06 -4.13 17.13
N LEU A 182 -5.41 -4.19 18.42
CA LEU A 182 -6.68 -3.67 18.92
C LEU A 182 -6.80 -2.16 18.67
N GLU A 183 -5.76 -1.40 18.96
CA GLU A 183 -5.75 0.05 18.74
C GLU A 183 -5.89 0.40 17.26
N SER A 184 -5.25 -0.36 16.35
CA SER A 184 -5.41 -0.19 14.91
C SER A 184 -6.89 -0.34 14.49
N HIS A 185 -7.58 -1.38 14.96
CA HIS A 185 -9.01 -1.57 14.70
C HIS A 185 -9.88 -0.46 15.30
N ARG A 186 -9.61 -0.02 16.53
CA ARG A 186 -10.33 1.10 17.16
C ARG A 186 -10.21 2.40 16.38
N ARG A 187 -9.01 2.71 15.90
CA ARG A 187 -8.74 3.89 15.06
C ARG A 187 -9.47 3.82 13.73
N ALA A 188 -9.43 2.66 13.06
CA ALA A 188 -10.14 2.46 11.81
C ALA A 188 -11.66 2.56 12.00
N ALA A 189 -12.22 1.93 13.04
CA ALA A 189 -13.65 2.01 13.35
C ALA A 189 -14.10 3.46 13.59
N ARG A 190 -13.36 4.22 14.42
CA ARG A 190 -13.61 5.65 14.64
C ARG A 190 -13.55 6.45 13.36
N ALA A 191 -12.56 6.20 12.48
CA ALA A 191 -12.40 6.93 11.22
C ALA A 191 -13.55 6.63 10.26
N ILE A 192 -14.04 5.39 10.20
CA ILE A 192 -15.22 4.99 9.41
C ILE A 192 -16.47 5.72 9.93
N GLU A 193 -16.71 5.67 11.24
CA GLU A 193 -17.87 6.31 11.87
C GLU A 193 -17.86 7.83 11.66
N ALA A 194 -16.69 8.46 11.83
CA ALA A 194 -16.51 9.90 11.62
C ALA A 194 -16.50 10.32 10.13
N GLY A 195 -16.49 9.36 9.21
CA GLY A 195 -16.52 9.60 7.77
C GLY A 195 -15.19 10.10 7.18
N TYR A 196 -14.05 9.91 7.85
CA TYR A 196 -12.74 10.41 7.39
C TYR A 196 -12.27 9.80 6.07
N PHE A 197 -12.84 8.65 5.68
CA PHE A 197 -12.51 7.99 4.43
C PHE A 197 -13.41 8.33 3.26
N LYS A 198 -14.53 9.05 3.47
CA LYS A 198 -15.54 9.29 2.43
C LYS A 198 -14.99 9.96 1.18
N GLU A 199 -14.17 10.99 1.36
CA GLU A 199 -13.63 11.75 0.23
C GLU A 199 -12.52 11.01 -0.52
N GLN A 200 -11.82 10.09 0.12
CA GLN A 200 -10.73 9.34 -0.50
C GLN A 200 -11.18 8.06 -1.21
N ILE A 201 -12.34 7.52 -0.84
CA ILE A 201 -12.86 6.26 -1.40
C ILE A 201 -13.70 6.51 -2.64
N LEU A 202 -13.37 5.78 -3.72
CA LEU A 202 -14.21 5.59 -4.88
C LEU A 202 -15.14 4.39 -4.62
N PRO A 203 -16.48 4.57 -4.57
CA PRO A 203 -17.40 3.46 -4.48
C PRO A 203 -17.30 2.54 -5.71
N VAL A 204 -17.27 1.22 -5.48
CA VAL A 204 -17.27 0.21 -6.53
C VAL A 204 -18.63 -0.45 -6.60
N THR A 205 -19.30 -0.30 -7.73
CA THR A 205 -20.61 -0.93 -7.96
C THR A 205 -20.43 -2.31 -8.59
N GLN A 206 -21.02 -3.32 -7.97
CA GLN A 206 -21.11 -4.68 -8.46
C GLN A 206 -22.56 -4.98 -8.84
N ALA A 207 -22.77 -5.33 -10.12
CA ALA A 207 -24.08 -5.75 -10.58
C ALA A 207 -24.49 -7.09 -9.94
N SER A 208 -25.70 -7.18 -9.43
CA SER A 208 -26.26 -8.40 -8.84
C SER A 208 -27.69 -8.64 -9.35
N ARG A 209 -28.12 -9.92 -9.38
CA ARG A 209 -29.50 -10.28 -9.76
C ARG A 209 -30.56 -9.66 -8.85
N LYS A 210 -30.18 -9.23 -7.64
CA LYS A 210 -31.08 -8.62 -6.64
C LYS A 210 -30.99 -7.10 -6.58
N GLY A 211 -30.28 -6.48 -7.52
CA GLY A 211 -29.94 -5.06 -7.56
C GLY A 211 -28.44 -4.82 -7.31
N ASP A 212 -27.98 -3.65 -7.70
CA ASP A 212 -26.57 -3.29 -7.59
C ASP A 212 -26.15 -3.16 -6.13
N ILE A 213 -24.98 -3.71 -5.82
CA ILE A 213 -24.32 -3.57 -4.51
C ILE A 213 -23.22 -2.53 -4.65
N VAL A 214 -23.26 -1.50 -3.81
CA VAL A 214 -22.24 -0.44 -3.78
C VAL A 214 -21.29 -0.70 -2.63
N PHE A 215 -20.05 -1.06 -2.96
CA PHE A 215 -18.98 -1.28 -2.00
C PHE A 215 -18.17 0.01 -1.79
N HIS A 216 -18.16 0.55 -0.57
CA HIS A 216 -17.58 1.85 -0.25
C HIS A 216 -17.00 1.94 1.18
N THR A 217 -16.93 0.81 1.89
CA THR A 217 -16.41 0.76 3.28
C THR A 217 -15.35 -0.34 3.38
N ASP A 218 -14.23 -0.06 4.02
CA ASP A 218 -13.16 -1.03 4.26
C ASP A 218 -13.70 -2.22 5.05
N GLU A 219 -13.59 -3.43 4.48
CA GLU A 219 -14.34 -4.62 4.91
C GLU A 219 -13.66 -5.36 6.08
N HIS A 220 -12.33 -5.19 6.23
CA HIS A 220 -11.53 -5.96 7.19
C HIS A 220 -11.67 -5.51 8.64
N VAL A 221 -12.21 -4.32 8.89
CA VAL A 221 -12.25 -3.69 10.22
C VAL A 221 -13.18 -4.43 11.17
N ARG A 222 -12.64 -4.84 12.32
CA ARG A 222 -13.41 -5.48 13.41
C ARG A 222 -13.93 -4.41 14.36
N LEU A 223 -15.14 -3.92 14.13
CA LEU A 223 -15.73 -2.78 14.83
C LEU A 223 -15.83 -2.98 16.36
N ASN A 224 -16.06 -4.20 16.82
CA ASN A 224 -16.31 -4.53 18.23
C ASN A 224 -15.20 -5.41 18.85
N ALA A 225 -13.99 -5.37 18.30
CA ALA A 225 -12.88 -6.18 18.81
C ALA A 225 -12.50 -5.79 20.24
N THR A 226 -12.18 -6.79 21.06
CA THR A 226 -11.68 -6.64 22.44
C THR A 226 -10.31 -7.28 22.59
N LEU A 227 -9.53 -6.86 23.58
CA LEU A 227 -8.22 -7.48 23.84
C LEU A 227 -8.35 -8.99 24.10
N GLN A 228 -9.45 -9.43 24.72
CA GLN A 228 -9.71 -10.83 24.98
C GLN A 228 -9.86 -11.64 23.68
N ASP A 229 -10.38 -11.03 22.60
CA ASP A 229 -10.52 -11.74 21.32
C ASP A 229 -9.15 -12.01 20.69
N PHE A 230 -8.21 -11.06 20.81
CA PHE A 230 -6.83 -11.25 20.34
C PHE A 230 -6.07 -12.25 21.22
N SER A 231 -6.13 -12.14 22.53
CA SER A 231 -5.36 -12.98 23.46
C SER A 231 -5.70 -14.47 23.36
N LYS A 232 -6.91 -14.84 22.95
CA LYS A 232 -7.36 -16.23 22.73
C LYS A 232 -6.77 -16.88 21.47
N LEU A 233 -6.26 -16.07 20.52
CA LEU A 233 -5.74 -16.59 19.26
C LEU A 233 -4.41 -17.32 19.48
N LYS A 234 -4.27 -18.46 18.79
CA LYS A 234 -3.03 -19.24 18.84
C LYS A 234 -1.99 -18.68 17.90
N PRO A 235 -0.69 -18.76 18.22
CA PRO A 235 0.38 -18.47 17.27
C PRO A 235 0.25 -19.30 16.00
N VAL A 236 0.53 -18.68 14.84
CA VAL A 236 0.33 -19.33 13.53
C VAL A 236 1.64 -19.89 12.98
N PHE A 237 2.75 -19.18 13.14
CA PHE A 237 3.99 -19.47 12.44
C PHE A 237 5.01 -20.24 13.26
N VAL A 238 5.06 -20.00 14.56
CA VAL A 238 5.93 -20.71 15.51
C VAL A 238 5.04 -21.31 16.60
N LYS A 239 5.06 -22.65 16.73
CA LYS A 239 4.15 -23.35 17.65
C LYS A 239 4.45 -23.12 19.11
N GLU A 240 5.74 -23.16 19.48
CA GLU A 240 6.22 -23.01 20.86
C GLU A 240 6.70 -21.58 21.06
N ASN A 241 6.14 -20.87 22.02
CA ASN A 241 6.48 -19.48 22.34
C ASN A 241 6.30 -18.47 21.19
N GLY A 242 5.56 -18.82 20.13
CA GLY A 242 5.21 -17.91 19.06
C GLY A 242 4.32 -16.76 19.55
N THR A 243 4.42 -15.62 18.90
CA THR A 243 3.72 -14.38 19.28
C THR A 243 2.80 -13.85 18.20
N VAL A 244 3.07 -14.19 16.93
CA VAL A 244 2.31 -13.72 15.76
C VAL A 244 1.08 -14.59 15.53
N THR A 245 -0.08 -13.95 15.47
CA THR A 245 -1.39 -14.59 15.29
C THR A 245 -2.13 -13.99 14.12
N ALA A 246 -3.23 -14.60 13.71
CA ALA A 246 -4.14 -14.03 12.72
C ALA A 246 -4.78 -12.69 13.13
N GLY A 247 -4.74 -12.35 14.43
CA GLY A 247 -5.29 -11.07 14.93
C GLY A 247 -4.28 -9.93 14.91
N ASN A 248 -2.98 -10.23 15.03
CA ASN A 248 -1.92 -9.22 15.07
C ASN A 248 -1.02 -9.21 13.82
N ALA A 249 -1.52 -9.78 12.73
CA ALA A 249 -0.98 -9.72 11.37
C ALA A 249 -1.99 -9.04 10.45
N SER A 250 -1.53 -8.44 9.36
CA SER A 250 -2.40 -7.87 8.32
C SER A 250 -3.19 -8.96 7.60
N GLY A 251 -4.32 -8.57 7.01
CA GLY A 251 -5.15 -9.46 6.18
C GLY A 251 -4.57 -9.70 4.78
N ILE A 252 -5.25 -10.58 4.06
CA ILE A 252 -5.11 -10.83 2.63
C ILE A 252 -6.26 -10.08 1.95
N ASN A 253 -5.97 -9.14 1.06
CA ASN A 253 -6.95 -8.14 0.66
C ASN A 253 -6.86 -7.79 -0.83
N ASP A 254 -7.91 -7.12 -1.30
CA ASP A 254 -8.06 -6.64 -2.67
C ASP A 254 -8.30 -5.13 -2.66
N ALA A 255 -7.57 -4.35 -3.44
CA ALA A 255 -7.84 -2.92 -3.63
C ALA A 255 -7.02 -2.30 -4.77
N ALA A 256 -7.34 -1.04 -5.10
CA ALA A 256 -6.51 -0.18 -5.94
C ALA A 256 -6.50 1.26 -5.43
N ALA A 257 -5.43 1.98 -5.76
CA ALA A 257 -5.30 3.42 -5.53
C ALA A 257 -4.45 4.08 -6.61
N ALA A 258 -4.70 5.36 -6.87
CA ALA A 258 -3.92 6.16 -7.80
C ALA A 258 -3.79 7.60 -7.30
N VAL A 259 -2.67 8.24 -7.64
CA VAL A 259 -2.44 9.67 -7.49
C VAL A 259 -2.05 10.28 -8.83
N VAL A 260 -2.49 11.50 -9.11
CA VAL A 260 -2.02 12.30 -10.23
C VAL A 260 -0.92 13.22 -9.74
N LEU A 261 0.24 13.09 -10.36
CA LEU A 261 1.44 13.88 -10.10
C LEU A 261 1.65 14.90 -11.22
N MET A 262 2.10 16.08 -10.87
CA MET A 262 2.37 17.14 -11.84
C MET A 262 3.63 17.92 -11.47
N GLU A 263 4.30 18.46 -12.49
CA GLU A 263 5.35 19.47 -12.30
C GLU A 263 4.70 20.74 -11.71
N ARG A 264 5.33 21.35 -10.69
CA ARG A 264 4.76 22.46 -9.93
C ARG A 264 4.34 23.63 -10.83
N GLY A 265 5.22 24.08 -11.73
CA GLY A 265 4.91 25.21 -12.63
C GLY A 265 3.81 24.86 -13.63
N ALA A 266 3.67 23.60 -14.04
CA ALA A 266 2.55 23.15 -14.87
C ALA A 266 1.22 23.16 -14.10
N ALA A 267 1.22 22.79 -12.83
CA ALA A 267 0.05 22.89 -11.96
C ALA A 267 -0.38 24.35 -11.73
N ASP A 268 0.59 25.21 -11.43
CA ASP A 268 0.34 26.65 -11.21
C ASP A 268 -0.23 27.33 -12.46
N LYS A 269 0.28 27.04 -13.65
CA LYS A 269 -0.24 27.56 -14.93
C LYS A 269 -1.69 27.13 -15.20
N ARG A 270 -2.11 25.98 -14.68
CA ARG A 270 -3.48 25.45 -14.79
C ARG A 270 -4.40 25.93 -13.66
N GLY A 271 -3.89 26.70 -12.71
CA GLY A 271 -4.64 27.15 -11.53
C GLY A 271 -5.06 26.01 -10.60
N LEU A 272 -4.38 24.88 -10.65
CA LEU A 272 -4.67 23.73 -9.79
C LEU A 272 -4.14 24.00 -8.38
N LYS A 273 -4.84 23.46 -7.38
CA LYS A 273 -4.43 23.52 -5.98
C LYS A 273 -3.92 22.13 -5.57
N PRO A 274 -2.59 21.92 -5.53
CA PRO A 274 -2.05 20.64 -5.12
C PRO A 274 -2.37 20.30 -3.66
N LEU A 275 -2.54 19.02 -3.37
CA LEU A 275 -2.69 18.50 -2.01
C LEU A 275 -1.37 18.58 -1.23
N ALA A 276 -0.27 18.21 -1.90
CA ALA A 276 1.06 18.22 -1.29
C ALA A 276 2.15 18.20 -2.37
N ARG A 277 3.41 18.46 -1.96
CA ARG A 277 4.59 18.18 -2.77
C ARG A 277 5.33 16.97 -2.24
N LEU A 278 6.01 16.24 -3.10
CA LEU A 278 6.97 15.22 -2.71
C LEU A 278 8.29 15.90 -2.30
N VAL A 279 8.64 15.81 -1.02
CA VAL A 279 9.85 16.44 -0.47
C VAL A 279 11.06 15.55 -0.69
N SER A 280 10.96 14.28 -0.31
CA SER A 280 12.03 13.29 -0.44
C SER A 280 11.47 11.87 -0.46
N TYR A 281 12.31 10.95 -0.92
CA TYR A 281 12.09 9.51 -0.78
C TYR A 281 13.41 8.77 -0.60
N ALA A 282 13.36 7.58 -0.02
CA ALA A 282 14.52 6.73 0.11
C ALA A 282 14.16 5.24 0.14
N HIS A 283 15.14 4.43 -0.20
CA HIS A 283 15.09 2.98 -0.11
C HIS A 283 16.23 2.48 0.77
N ALA A 284 16.01 1.34 1.41
CA ALA A 284 17.04 0.66 2.17
C ALA A 284 16.92 -0.86 2.04
N GLY A 285 18.05 -1.54 2.10
CA GLY A 285 18.13 -2.99 2.29
C GLY A 285 18.45 -3.32 3.74
N VAL A 286 17.91 -4.45 4.22
CA VAL A 286 18.20 -5.05 5.52
C VAL A 286 18.28 -6.57 5.34
N ASP A 287 18.75 -7.28 6.38
CA ASP A 287 18.73 -8.75 6.38
C ASP A 287 17.30 -9.27 6.12
N PRO A 288 17.09 -10.13 5.10
CA PRO A 288 15.77 -10.70 4.79
C PRO A 288 15.06 -11.35 5.97
N LYS A 289 15.80 -11.98 6.88
CA LYS A 289 15.26 -12.60 8.11
C LYS A 289 14.55 -11.61 9.04
N TYR A 290 14.83 -10.33 8.86
CA TYR A 290 14.28 -9.22 9.63
C TYR A 290 13.66 -8.16 8.72
N MET A 291 13.02 -8.57 7.62
CA MET A 291 12.47 -7.64 6.60
C MET A 291 11.62 -6.52 7.22
N GLY A 292 10.94 -6.82 8.34
CA GLY A 292 10.04 -5.89 9.02
C GLY A 292 10.69 -4.58 9.50
N ILE A 293 12.03 -4.56 9.66
CA ILE A 293 12.75 -3.35 10.10
C ILE A 293 13.21 -2.46 8.92
N GLY A 294 12.95 -2.85 7.68
CA GLY A 294 13.29 -2.04 6.50
C GLY A 294 12.84 -0.57 6.54
N PRO A 295 11.68 -0.24 7.13
CA PRO A 295 11.25 1.15 7.32
C PRO A 295 12.23 2.02 8.10
N ILE A 296 12.99 1.45 9.07
CA ILE A 296 13.89 2.22 9.93
C ILE A 296 14.96 2.94 9.09
N PRO A 297 15.88 2.25 8.38
CA PRO A 297 16.89 2.94 7.59
C PRO A 297 16.32 3.68 6.38
N ALA A 298 15.16 3.27 5.82
CA ALA A 298 14.53 3.99 4.74
C ALA A 298 14.00 5.36 5.22
N THR A 299 13.33 5.40 6.38
CA THR A 299 12.85 6.65 6.98
C THR A 299 13.99 7.59 7.37
N GLN A 300 15.03 7.07 8.03
CA GLN A 300 16.19 7.86 8.40
C GLN A 300 16.83 8.56 7.18
N LYS A 301 17.03 7.82 6.08
CA LYS A 301 17.55 8.39 4.83
C LYS A 301 16.59 9.41 4.18
N ALA A 302 15.30 9.19 4.25
CA ALA A 302 14.32 10.12 3.69
C ALA A 302 14.28 11.44 4.50
N LEU A 303 14.33 11.35 5.83
CA LEU A 303 14.42 12.50 6.73
C LEU A 303 15.72 13.29 6.52
N GLU A 304 16.85 12.61 6.46
CA GLU A 304 18.16 13.22 6.17
C GLU A 304 18.13 14.02 4.86
N ARG A 305 17.60 13.43 3.78
CA ARG A 305 17.45 14.10 2.47
C ARG A 305 16.53 15.31 2.51
N ALA A 306 15.53 15.27 3.38
CA ALA A 306 14.58 16.38 3.56
C ALA A 306 15.11 17.47 4.49
N GLY A 307 16.20 17.21 5.24
CA GLY A 307 16.66 18.08 6.32
C GLY A 307 15.67 18.17 7.49
N LEU A 308 14.91 17.08 7.71
CA LEU A 308 13.88 16.97 8.74
C LEU A 308 14.22 15.93 9.80
N SER A 309 13.57 16.03 10.92
CA SER A 309 13.55 15.07 12.02
C SER A 309 12.18 14.39 12.15
N VAL A 310 12.09 13.35 12.96
CA VAL A 310 10.80 12.72 13.29
C VAL A 310 9.83 13.69 13.95
N ALA A 311 10.33 14.64 14.75
CA ALA A 311 9.52 15.63 15.46
C ALA A 311 8.77 16.59 14.51
N ASP A 312 9.30 16.81 13.30
CA ASP A 312 8.70 17.69 12.29
C ASP A 312 7.49 17.04 11.58
N LEU A 313 7.31 15.73 11.74
CA LEU A 313 6.22 14.99 11.10
C LEU A 313 4.91 15.20 11.87
N ASP A 314 3.81 15.42 11.15
CA ASP A 314 2.46 15.57 11.71
C ASP A 314 1.60 14.33 11.50
N VAL A 315 1.82 13.61 10.39
CA VAL A 315 1.12 12.38 10.03
C VAL A 315 2.14 11.33 9.62
N ILE A 316 2.02 10.13 10.15
CA ILE A 316 2.88 9.00 9.81
C ILE A 316 2.01 7.82 9.42
N GLU A 317 2.07 7.41 8.17
CA GLU A 317 1.48 6.17 7.66
C GLU A 317 2.60 5.13 7.52
N ALA A 318 2.76 4.33 8.56
CA ALA A 318 3.70 3.21 8.60
C ALA A 318 2.90 1.90 8.47
N ASN A 319 3.07 1.17 7.36
CA ASN A 319 2.27 -0.03 7.13
C ASN A 319 2.45 -1.06 8.24
N GLU A 320 1.35 -1.61 8.72
CA GLU A 320 1.28 -2.64 9.75
C GLU A 320 1.15 -4.04 9.08
N ALA A 321 2.23 -4.53 8.46
CA ALA A 321 2.23 -5.89 7.93
C ALA A 321 2.09 -6.93 9.06
N PHE A 322 2.74 -6.66 10.18
CA PHE A 322 2.67 -7.42 11.44
C PHE A 322 2.81 -6.45 12.62
N ALA A 323 2.08 -6.67 13.71
CA ALA A 323 2.21 -5.84 14.90
C ALA A 323 3.62 -5.88 15.49
N ALA A 324 4.29 -7.03 15.45
CA ALA A 324 5.69 -7.19 15.86
C ALA A 324 6.61 -6.18 15.15
N GLN A 325 6.47 -6.09 13.83
CA GLN A 325 7.24 -5.16 12.99
C GLN A 325 6.84 -3.71 13.27
N ALA A 326 5.55 -3.39 13.38
CA ALA A 326 5.07 -2.04 13.62
C ALA A 326 5.56 -1.50 14.98
N CYS A 327 5.50 -2.32 16.03
CA CYS A 327 6.06 -2.00 17.35
C CYS A 327 7.57 -1.73 17.29
N ALA A 328 8.33 -2.59 16.60
CA ALA A 328 9.79 -2.43 16.49
C ALA A 328 10.15 -1.14 15.75
N VAL A 329 9.50 -0.85 14.62
CA VAL A 329 9.72 0.38 13.84
C VAL A 329 9.39 1.63 14.66
N SER A 330 8.25 1.64 15.34
CA SER A 330 7.82 2.78 16.17
C SER A 330 8.80 3.02 17.33
N LYS A 331 9.27 1.95 17.98
CA LYS A 331 10.26 2.01 19.06
C LYS A 331 11.61 2.58 18.59
N GLU A 332 12.16 2.02 17.51
CA GLU A 332 13.51 2.37 17.03
C GLU A 332 13.57 3.78 16.41
N LEU A 333 12.49 4.25 15.81
CA LEU A 333 12.38 5.60 15.27
C LEU A 333 11.84 6.60 16.31
N ALA A 334 11.51 6.17 17.52
CA ALA A 334 10.88 6.99 18.57
C ALA A 334 9.65 7.77 18.04
N LEU A 335 8.77 7.08 17.29
CA LEU A 335 7.59 7.69 16.69
C LEU A 335 6.55 8.04 17.77
N ASP A 336 5.94 9.21 17.65
CA ASP A 336 4.81 9.61 18.49
C ASP A 336 3.58 8.75 18.14
N PRO A 337 3.07 7.91 19.08
CA PRO A 337 1.91 7.06 18.83
C PRO A 337 0.64 7.82 18.40
N ALA A 338 0.52 9.10 18.76
CA ALA A 338 -0.64 9.92 18.37
C ALA A 338 -0.62 10.29 16.87
N LYS A 339 0.57 10.31 16.26
CA LYS A 339 0.78 10.67 14.85
C LYS A 339 0.90 9.47 13.93
N VAL A 340 1.15 8.26 14.48
CA VAL A 340 1.31 7.02 13.71
C VAL A 340 -0.04 6.38 13.45
N ASN A 341 -0.34 6.13 12.18
CA ASN A 341 -1.54 5.43 11.72
C ASN A 341 -2.82 5.91 12.44
N PRO A 342 -3.11 7.24 12.44
CA PRO A 342 -4.18 7.81 13.27
C PRO A 342 -5.57 7.26 12.93
N ASN A 343 -5.71 6.65 11.75
CA ASN A 343 -6.97 6.08 11.24
C ASN A 343 -6.85 4.57 10.96
N GLY A 344 -5.97 3.85 11.66
CA GLY A 344 -5.68 2.44 11.41
C GLY A 344 -4.78 2.22 10.20
N SER A 345 -4.30 0.99 10.01
CA SER A 345 -3.39 0.62 8.92
C SER A 345 -3.56 -0.86 8.54
N GLY A 346 -2.50 -1.53 8.07
CA GLY A 346 -2.57 -2.87 7.48
C GLY A 346 -3.28 -3.94 8.31
N ILE A 347 -3.16 -3.92 9.62
CA ILE A 347 -3.83 -4.90 10.51
C ILE A 347 -5.34 -4.72 10.49
N SER A 348 -5.80 -3.48 10.57
CA SER A 348 -7.24 -3.19 10.66
C SER A 348 -7.92 -2.98 9.30
N LEU A 349 -7.23 -2.32 8.37
CA LEU A 349 -7.80 -1.97 7.06
C LEU A 349 -7.49 -3.02 5.99
N GLY A 350 -6.37 -3.74 6.13
CA GLY A 350 -5.91 -4.72 5.16
C GLY A 350 -4.63 -4.32 4.42
N HIS A 351 -4.01 -5.32 3.75
CA HIS A 351 -2.72 -5.15 3.07
C HIS A 351 -2.70 -5.79 1.69
N PRO A 352 -3.41 -5.22 0.69
CA PRO A 352 -3.30 -5.64 -0.71
C PRO A 352 -1.91 -5.24 -1.24
N ILE A 353 -0.96 -6.18 -1.22
CA ILE A 353 0.49 -5.91 -1.22
C ILE A 353 0.96 -4.92 -2.30
N GLY A 354 0.56 -5.10 -3.55
CA GLY A 354 0.97 -4.21 -4.66
C GLY A 354 0.31 -2.83 -4.64
N ALA A 355 -0.83 -2.69 -3.96
CA ALA A 355 -1.58 -1.44 -3.88
C ALA A 355 -1.29 -0.64 -2.60
N THR A 356 -0.85 -1.28 -1.52
CA THR A 356 -0.78 -0.69 -0.17
C THR A 356 -0.02 0.64 -0.14
N GLY A 357 1.13 0.74 -0.82
CA GLY A 357 1.91 1.98 -0.82
C GLY A 357 1.15 3.18 -1.39
N ALA A 358 0.32 2.95 -2.41
CA ALA A 358 -0.54 3.99 -2.98
C ALA A 358 -1.74 4.29 -2.05
N LEU A 359 -2.34 3.26 -1.45
CA LEU A 359 -3.45 3.39 -0.50
C LEU A 359 -3.07 4.25 0.70
N ILE A 360 -1.95 3.94 1.37
CA ILE A 360 -1.52 4.69 2.54
C ILE A 360 -0.96 6.08 2.18
N THR A 361 -0.49 6.27 0.93
CA THR A 361 -0.17 7.63 0.43
C THR A 361 -1.43 8.47 0.32
N VAL A 362 -2.51 7.95 -0.29
CA VAL A 362 -3.80 8.64 -0.34
C VAL A 362 -4.31 8.95 1.07
N LYS A 363 -4.27 7.98 1.99
CA LYS A 363 -4.65 8.20 3.39
C LYS A 363 -3.84 9.31 4.05
N ALA A 364 -2.51 9.31 3.89
CA ALA A 364 -1.62 10.32 4.45
C ALA A 364 -1.97 11.72 3.94
N LEU A 365 -2.20 11.87 2.64
CA LEU A 365 -2.55 13.15 2.02
C LEU A 365 -3.86 13.73 2.56
N TYR A 366 -4.91 12.91 2.64
CA TYR A 366 -6.21 13.36 3.16
C TYR A 366 -6.16 13.64 4.66
N GLU A 367 -5.45 12.82 5.44
CA GLU A 367 -5.29 13.08 6.87
C GLU A 367 -4.49 14.35 7.13
N LEU A 368 -3.44 14.60 6.35
CA LEU A 368 -2.64 15.82 6.46
C LEU A 368 -3.48 17.08 6.20
N GLN A 369 -4.40 17.04 5.24
CA GLN A 369 -5.39 18.11 5.01
C GLN A 369 -6.33 18.25 6.22
N ARG A 370 -6.88 17.13 6.70
CA ARG A 370 -7.87 17.11 7.79
C ARG A 370 -7.33 17.70 9.09
N VAL A 371 -6.08 17.38 9.45
CA VAL A 371 -5.46 17.88 10.69
C VAL A 371 -4.76 19.23 10.52
N GLY A 372 -4.69 19.76 9.30
CA GLY A 372 -3.97 20.99 9.01
C GLY A 372 -2.45 20.86 9.23
N GLY A 373 -1.91 19.64 9.25
CA GLY A 373 -0.49 19.36 9.43
C GLY A 373 0.34 19.78 8.21
N ARG A 374 1.65 19.80 8.36
CA ARG A 374 2.59 20.20 7.30
C ARG A 374 3.26 19.01 6.63
N TYR A 375 3.83 18.08 7.39
CA TYR A 375 4.61 16.96 6.86
C TYR A 375 3.98 15.60 7.15
N ALA A 376 3.90 14.76 6.13
CA ALA A 376 3.51 13.37 6.25
C ALA A 376 4.64 12.43 5.81
N LEU A 377 4.87 11.38 6.58
CA LEU A 377 5.71 10.24 6.23
C LEU A 377 4.85 9.07 5.79
N VAL A 378 5.23 8.44 4.68
CA VAL A 378 4.68 7.16 4.22
C VAL A 378 5.83 6.15 4.16
N THR A 379 5.74 5.05 4.89
CA THR A 379 6.80 4.03 4.93
C THR A 379 6.24 2.62 5.08
N MET A 380 7.01 1.63 4.62
CA MET A 380 6.64 0.23 4.72
C MET A 380 7.84 -0.71 4.61
N CYS A 381 7.72 -1.86 5.26
CA CYS A 381 8.61 -3.00 5.06
C CYS A 381 8.27 -3.72 3.75
N ILE A 382 9.24 -4.45 3.24
CA ILE A 382 9.16 -5.14 1.95
C ILE A 382 9.81 -6.52 2.12
N GLY A 383 9.13 -7.56 1.70
CA GLY A 383 9.66 -8.92 1.67
C GLY A 383 11.02 -9.00 0.95
N GLY A 384 11.87 -9.92 1.37
CA GLY A 384 13.25 -10.02 0.89
C GLY A 384 14.21 -9.00 1.53
N GLY A 385 13.81 -8.32 2.62
CA GLY A 385 14.70 -7.47 3.41
C GLY A 385 14.89 -6.06 2.84
N GLN A 386 13.80 -5.33 2.59
CA GLN A 386 13.87 -3.97 2.08
C GLN A 386 12.90 -3.03 2.82
N GLY A 387 13.08 -1.73 2.64
CA GLY A 387 12.18 -0.68 3.08
C GLY A 387 12.12 0.48 2.07
N ILE A 388 11.02 1.18 2.06
CA ILE A 388 10.82 2.41 1.30
C ILE A 388 10.14 3.45 2.18
N ALA A 389 10.52 4.71 2.01
CA ALA A 389 9.91 5.85 2.69
C ALA A 389 9.78 7.04 1.73
N ALA A 390 8.71 7.81 1.87
CA ALA A 390 8.51 9.09 1.18
C ALA A 390 7.94 10.12 2.13
N ILE A 391 8.36 11.38 1.97
CA ILE A 391 7.90 12.52 2.76
C ILE A 391 7.17 13.47 1.85
N PHE A 392 5.96 13.85 2.26
CA PHE A 392 5.10 14.81 1.58
C PHE A 392 4.88 16.03 2.45
N GLU A 393 4.85 17.21 1.83
CA GLU A 393 4.53 18.49 2.49
C GLU A 393 3.22 19.02 1.94
N ARG A 394 2.27 19.36 2.81
CA ARG A 394 1.02 20.04 2.45
C ARG A 394 1.31 21.44 1.93
N LEU A 395 0.63 21.85 0.88
CA LEU A 395 0.74 23.16 0.25
C LEU A 395 -0.47 24.04 0.56
#